data_7e2782e760d64e1740f1c6d04271eb73
#
_entry.id   7e2782e760d64e1740f1c6d04271eb73
#
_cell.length_a   1.000
_cell.length_b   1.000
_cell.length_c   1.000
_cell.angle_alpha   90.00
_cell.angle_beta   90.00
_cell.angle_gamma   90.00
#
_symmetry.space_group_name_H-M   'P 1'
#
loop_
_entity.id
_entity.type
_entity.pdbx_description
1 polymer ?
#
loop_
_entity_poly.entity_id
_entity_poly.type
_entity_poly.pdbx_seq_one_letter_code
_entity_poly.pdbx_strand_id
1 'polypeptide(L)'
;NPFSITCEKIGANDGSVNHFARNDFAAIKNLFEYDFSEIEKSLGIDCFTQISNYHAIEKKELMYNKNVSEKVRTLSEKLETAESGADFFQYVTEFYKDYGVGMFGLNKAFRIAENKDGSIRFLPINNMDTVMLDDLIGYELQKKKLVENTQAFCDGKAANNVLLFGDSGTGKSTSIKAIVNQFYPQGLRMIEIYKHQFKDLSTIIAQIKNRNYKFIIYMDDLSFEEFEIEYKFLKAVIEGGVETKPDNVLIYATSNRRHLIKETWKDREDMEHSEDLHRSDTMEEKLS
;
A
#
# COMPACT_ATOMS: atom_id res chain seq x y z
N ASN A 1 -6.22 -5.75 16.32
CA ASN A 1 -5.83 -6.78 17.28
C ASN A 1 -4.33 -6.64 17.59
N PRO A 2 -3.91 -6.49 18.86
CA PRO A 2 -2.49 -6.36 19.23
C PRO A 2 -1.62 -7.52 18.74
N PHE A 3 -2.13 -8.75 18.78
CA PHE A 3 -1.43 -9.94 18.29
C PHE A 3 -1.03 -9.82 16.82
N SER A 4 -1.99 -9.54 15.94
CA SER A 4 -1.71 -9.47 14.51
C SER A 4 -0.73 -8.35 14.14
N ILE A 5 -0.82 -7.17 14.78
CA ILE A 5 0.12 -6.06 14.57
C ILE A 5 1.53 -6.42 15.06
N THR A 6 1.63 -7.13 16.18
CA THR A 6 2.91 -7.61 16.70
C THR A 6 3.54 -8.61 15.74
N CYS A 7 2.76 -9.58 15.24
CA CYS A 7 3.24 -10.57 14.28
C CYS A 7 3.68 -9.96 12.95
N GLU A 8 2.96 -8.95 12.45
CA GLU A 8 3.35 -8.19 11.25
C GLU A 8 4.76 -7.59 11.40
N LYS A 9 5.10 -7.10 12.58
CA LYS A 9 6.38 -6.42 12.84
C LYS A 9 7.55 -7.36 13.11
N ILE A 10 7.35 -8.33 14.00
CA ILE A 10 8.45 -9.14 14.56
C ILE A 10 8.18 -10.65 14.48
N GLY A 11 7.04 -11.09 13.97
CA GLY A 11 6.67 -12.50 13.89
C GLY A 11 6.38 -13.13 15.27
N ALA A 12 6.60 -14.44 15.39
CA ALA A 12 6.46 -15.15 16.65
C ALA A 12 7.50 -14.69 17.67
N ASN A 13 7.07 -14.51 18.91
CA ASN A 13 7.93 -14.14 20.04
C ASN A 13 7.36 -14.67 21.36
N ASP A 14 8.08 -14.48 22.45
CA ASP A 14 7.71 -14.94 23.79
C ASP A 14 6.98 -13.88 24.63
N GLY A 15 6.50 -12.80 24.01
CA GLY A 15 5.70 -11.79 24.69
C GLY A 15 4.34 -12.31 25.14
N SER A 16 3.78 -11.68 26.19
CA SER A 16 2.50 -12.09 26.79
C SER A 16 1.36 -12.20 25.77
N VAL A 17 1.30 -11.31 24.78
CA VAL A 17 0.27 -11.33 23.71
C VAL A 17 0.37 -12.61 22.89
N ASN A 18 1.57 -13.05 22.54
CA ASN A 18 1.77 -14.28 21.79
C ASN A 18 1.51 -15.52 22.67
N HIS A 19 1.80 -15.45 23.97
CA HIS A 19 1.47 -16.52 24.88
C HIS A 19 -0.05 -16.73 25.00
N PHE A 20 -0.83 -15.67 25.15
CA PHE A 20 -2.30 -15.76 25.10
C PHE A 20 -2.80 -16.32 23.77
N ALA A 21 -2.25 -15.83 22.65
CA ALA A 21 -2.63 -16.29 21.33
C ALA A 21 -2.36 -17.80 21.12
N ARG A 22 -1.26 -18.34 21.66
CA ARG A 22 -0.99 -19.78 21.62
C ARG A 22 -2.11 -20.60 22.29
N ASN A 23 -2.61 -20.14 23.43
CA ASN A 23 -3.72 -20.80 24.12
C ASN A 23 -5.02 -20.70 23.30
N ASP A 24 -5.30 -19.53 22.70
CA ASP A 24 -6.47 -19.33 21.86
C ASP A 24 -6.41 -20.23 20.61
N PHE A 25 -5.26 -20.35 19.95
CA PHE A 25 -5.08 -21.25 18.81
C PHE A 25 -5.19 -22.72 19.16
N ALA A 26 -4.73 -23.12 20.35
CA ALA A 26 -4.96 -24.50 20.84
C ALA A 26 -6.45 -24.75 21.04
N ALA A 27 -7.19 -23.81 21.61
CA ALA A 27 -8.64 -23.93 21.77
C ALA A 27 -9.38 -23.98 20.42
N ILE A 28 -8.97 -23.15 19.47
CA ILE A 28 -9.51 -23.13 18.10
C ILE A 28 -9.24 -24.49 17.41
N LYS A 29 -8.03 -25.00 17.49
CA LYS A 29 -7.68 -26.33 16.92
C LYS A 29 -8.55 -27.43 17.50
N ASN A 30 -8.73 -27.48 18.83
CA ASN A 30 -9.60 -28.44 19.50
C ASN A 30 -11.06 -28.32 19.01
N LEU A 31 -11.54 -27.10 18.76
CA LEU A 31 -12.88 -26.85 18.23
C LEU A 31 -13.01 -27.34 16.77
N PHE A 32 -11.99 -27.23 15.97
CA PHE A 32 -11.96 -27.72 14.57
C PHE A 32 -12.07 -29.26 14.51
N GLU A 33 -11.52 -29.97 15.51
CA GLU A 33 -11.52 -31.43 15.58
C GLU A 33 -12.68 -31.99 16.39
N TYR A 34 -13.49 -31.09 17.00
CA TYR A 34 -14.57 -31.55 17.88
C TYR A 34 -15.70 -32.20 17.09
N ASP A 35 -16.08 -33.42 17.48
CA ASP A 35 -17.24 -34.12 16.92
C ASP A 35 -18.53 -33.63 17.58
N PHE A 36 -19.32 -32.90 16.85
CA PHE A 36 -20.60 -32.34 17.30
C PHE A 36 -21.77 -33.33 17.17
N SER A 37 -21.58 -34.55 16.65
CA SER A 37 -22.65 -35.49 16.33
C SER A 37 -23.51 -35.89 17.55
N GLU A 38 -22.90 -36.04 18.72
CA GLU A 38 -23.64 -36.35 19.93
C GLU A 38 -24.51 -35.20 20.42
N ILE A 39 -24.01 -33.99 20.29
CA ILE A 39 -24.77 -32.76 20.64
C ILE A 39 -25.94 -32.58 19.68
N GLU A 40 -25.72 -32.75 18.38
CA GLU A 40 -26.77 -32.64 17.36
C GLU A 40 -27.88 -33.70 17.62
N LYS A 41 -27.49 -34.93 17.89
CA LYS A 41 -28.42 -36.01 18.21
C LYS A 41 -29.23 -35.69 19.45
N SER A 42 -28.62 -35.17 20.51
CA SER A 42 -29.30 -34.85 21.76
C SER A 42 -30.27 -33.67 21.62
N LEU A 43 -29.96 -32.68 20.76
CA LEU A 43 -30.76 -31.49 20.54
C LEU A 43 -31.73 -31.61 19.33
N GLY A 44 -31.63 -32.68 18.53
CA GLY A 44 -32.45 -32.89 17.34
C GLY A 44 -32.17 -31.86 16.25
N ILE A 45 -30.92 -31.40 16.12
CA ILE A 45 -30.44 -30.42 15.12
C ILE A 45 -29.37 -31.07 14.26
N ASP A 46 -29.06 -30.45 13.12
CA ASP A 46 -28.03 -30.91 12.16
C ASP A 46 -27.13 -29.76 11.66
N CYS A 47 -27.15 -28.59 12.34
CA CYS A 47 -26.52 -27.38 11.87
C CYS A 47 -24.98 -27.47 11.78
N PHE A 48 -24.34 -28.22 12.66
CA PHE A 48 -22.88 -28.40 12.62
C PHE A 48 -22.46 -29.34 11.50
N THR A 49 -23.21 -30.44 11.28
CA THR A 49 -23.01 -31.36 10.16
C THR A 49 -23.20 -30.65 8.82
N GLN A 50 -24.17 -29.75 8.70
CA GLN A 50 -24.37 -28.93 7.50
C GLN A 50 -23.19 -28.00 7.25
N ILE A 51 -22.61 -27.36 8.30
CA ILE A 51 -21.43 -26.48 8.17
C ILE A 51 -20.21 -27.32 7.78
N SER A 52 -19.98 -28.49 8.41
CA SER A 52 -18.85 -29.35 8.12
C SER A 52 -18.87 -29.91 6.70
N ASN A 53 -20.05 -30.14 6.14
CA ASN A 53 -20.25 -30.62 4.78
C ASN A 53 -20.49 -29.51 3.75
N TYR A 54 -20.27 -28.24 4.12
CA TYR A 54 -20.47 -27.14 3.24
C TYR A 54 -19.43 -27.14 2.11
N HIS A 55 -19.91 -27.13 0.87
CA HIS A 55 -19.10 -26.97 -0.31
C HIS A 55 -19.34 -25.58 -0.91
N ALA A 56 -18.32 -24.74 -0.92
CA ALA A 56 -18.42 -23.44 -1.56
C ALA A 56 -18.64 -23.57 -3.08
N ILE A 57 -19.49 -22.72 -3.64
CA ILE A 57 -19.64 -22.64 -5.09
C ILE A 57 -18.31 -22.17 -5.68
N GLU A 58 -17.76 -22.96 -6.59
CA GLU A 58 -16.59 -22.53 -7.37
C GLU A 58 -16.92 -21.28 -8.17
N LYS A 59 -16.27 -20.20 -7.83
CA LYS A 59 -16.46 -18.94 -8.52
C LYS A 59 -15.50 -18.85 -9.71
N LYS A 60 -15.98 -18.32 -10.84
CA LYS A 60 -15.17 -18.16 -12.04
C LYS A 60 -13.98 -17.25 -11.75
N GLU A 61 -12.78 -17.61 -12.20
CA GLU A 61 -11.50 -16.93 -11.95
C GLU A 61 -11.50 -15.42 -12.20
N LEU A 62 -12.35 -14.94 -13.11
CA LEU A 62 -12.50 -13.53 -13.49
C LEU A 62 -13.08 -12.62 -12.39
N MET A 63 -13.61 -13.18 -11.30
CA MET A 63 -14.28 -12.41 -10.23
C MET A 63 -13.40 -12.15 -9.00
N TYR A 64 -12.15 -12.62 -8.96
CA TYR A 64 -11.30 -12.56 -7.77
C TYR A 64 -9.91 -11.99 -8.04
N ASN A 65 -9.37 -11.36 -7.01
CA ASN A 65 -7.94 -11.13 -6.92
C ASN A 65 -7.25 -12.48 -6.68
N LYS A 66 -6.76 -13.09 -7.76
CA LYS A 66 -6.14 -14.42 -7.75
C LYS A 66 -5.04 -14.54 -6.69
N ASN A 67 -4.20 -13.51 -6.57
CA ASN A 67 -3.09 -13.50 -5.60
C ASN A 67 -3.58 -13.56 -4.16
N VAL A 68 -4.67 -12.87 -3.82
CA VAL A 68 -5.27 -12.91 -2.47
C VAL A 68 -5.86 -14.29 -2.21
N SER A 69 -6.61 -14.83 -3.17
CA SER A 69 -7.25 -16.14 -3.04
C SER A 69 -6.24 -17.26 -2.87
N GLU A 70 -5.12 -17.24 -3.60
CA GLU A 70 -4.06 -18.24 -3.49
C GLU A 70 -3.40 -18.22 -2.11
N LYS A 71 -3.06 -17.04 -1.58
CA LYS A 71 -2.45 -16.90 -0.25
C LYS A 71 -3.36 -17.41 0.85
N VAL A 72 -4.63 -17.01 0.82
CA VAL A 72 -5.62 -17.43 1.81
C VAL A 72 -5.88 -18.93 1.70
N ARG A 73 -5.96 -19.49 0.48
CA ARG A 73 -6.12 -20.94 0.28
C ARG A 73 -4.93 -21.73 0.83
N THR A 74 -3.70 -21.29 0.53
CA THR A 74 -2.48 -21.93 1.06
C THR A 74 -2.46 -21.92 2.60
N LEU A 75 -2.90 -20.83 3.24
CA LEU A 75 -3.03 -20.79 4.69
C LEU A 75 -4.11 -21.77 5.16
N SER A 76 -5.28 -21.80 4.49
CA SER A 76 -6.37 -22.71 4.84
C SER A 76 -5.94 -24.18 4.77
N GLU A 77 -5.24 -24.58 3.70
CA GLU A 77 -4.69 -25.93 3.51
C GLU A 77 -3.68 -26.29 4.62
N LYS A 78 -2.81 -25.35 5.00
CA LYS A 78 -1.87 -25.55 6.13
C LYS A 78 -2.61 -25.74 7.46
N LEU A 79 -3.65 -24.93 7.71
CA LEU A 79 -4.43 -25.02 8.94
C LEU A 79 -5.25 -26.33 8.99
N GLU A 80 -5.75 -26.79 7.86
CA GLU A 80 -6.49 -28.07 7.76
C GLU A 80 -5.60 -29.27 8.08
N THR A 81 -4.32 -29.23 7.65
CA THR A 81 -3.35 -30.30 7.85
C THR A 81 -2.52 -30.15 9.14
N ALA A 82 -2.74 -29.11 9.94
CA ALA A 82 -2.02 -28.87 11.17
C ALA A 82 -2.31 -29.95 12.23
N GLU A 83 -1.28 -30.49 12.86
CA GLU A 83 -1.40 -31.56 13.87
C GLU A 83 -1.66 -30.99 15.27
N SER A 84 -1.28 -29.73 15.52
CA SER A 84 -1.39 -29.14 16.86
C SER A 84 -1.79 -27.66 16.85
N GLY A 85 -2.22 -27.17 18.02
CA GLY A 85 -2.43 -25.73 18.21
C GLY A 85 -1.15 -24.90 18.07
N ALA A 86 0.01 -25.51 18.26
CA ALA A 86 1.30 -24.86 18.03
C ALA A 86 1.53 -24.62 16.52
N ASP A 87 1.15 -25.57 15.66
CA ASP A 87 1.22 -25.40 14.21
C ASP A 87 0.26 -24.31 13.74
N PHE A 88 -0.97 -24.26 14.28
CA PHE A 88 -1.91 -23.16 14.03
C PHE A 88 -1.28 -21.80 14.34
N PHE A 89 -0.69 -21.66 15.53
CA PHE A 89 -0.02 -20.45 15.94
C PHE A 89 1.12 -20.09 14.98
N GLN A 90 1.95 -21.05 14.61
CA GLN A 90 3.09 -20.85 13.72
C GLN A 90 2.62 -20.40 12.33
N TYR A 91 1.71 -21.14 11.70
CA TYR A 91 1.25 -20.84 10.33
C TYR A 91 0.57 -19.47 10.24
N VAL A 92 -0.26 -19.10 11.22
CA VAL A 92 -0.89 -17.78 11.25
C VAL A 92 0.13 -16.67 11.52
N THR A 93 1.11 -16.92 12.39
CA THR A 93 2.16 -15.94 12.70
C THR A 93 3.07 -15.68 11.49
N GLU A 94 3.48 -16.75 10.80
CA GLU A 94 4.23 -16.67 9.55
C GLU A 94 3.44 -15.92 8.48
N PHE A 95 2.17 -16.23 8.31
CA PHE A 95 1.31 -15.54 7.36
C PHE A 95 1.23 -14.03 7.63
N TYR A 96 1.07 -13.63 8.89
CA TYR A 96 1.07 -12.20 9.24
C TYR A 96 2.44 -11.55 9.08
N LYS A 97 3.53 -12.28 9.31
CA LYS A 97 4.88 -11.79 9.08
C LYS A 97 5.17 -11.58 7.59
N ASP A 98 4.79 -12.55 6.76
CA ASP A 98 5.12 -12.55 5.32
C ASP A 98 4.21 -11.63 4.52
N TYR A 99 2.93 -11.60 4.86
CA TYR A 99 1.91 -10.87 4.10
C TYR A 99 1.31 -9.70 4.85
N GLY A 100 1.56 -9.57 6.16
CA GLY A 100 1.02 -8.54 7.03
C GLY A 100 -0.44 -8.74 7.38
N VAL A 101 -1.04 -7.68 7.93
CA VAL A 101 -2.39 -7.72 8.51
C VAL A 101 -3.38 -6.94 7.67
N GLY A 102 -4.52 -7.57 7.42
CA GLY A 102 -5.64 -6.93 6.75
C GLY A 102 -5.37 -6.62 5.28
N MET A 103 -6.01 -5.58 4.77
CA MET A 103 -6.01 -5.28 3.34
C MET A 103 -4.62 -4.95 2.78
N PHE A 104 -3.73 -4.33 3.57
CA PHE A 104 -2.39 -3.97 3.12
C PHE A 104 -1.48 -5.19 2.91
N GLY A 105 -1.71 -6.27 3.63
CA GLY A 105 -0.98 -7.51 3.44
C GLY A 105 -1.30 -8.19 2.12
N LEU A 106 -2.54 -8.14 1.72
CA LEU A 106 -3.05 -8.90 0.59
C LEU A 106 -3.06 -8.14 -0.74
N ASN A 107 -3.01 -6.81 -0.72
CA ASN A 107 -3.16 -6.00 -1.93
C ASN A 107 -1.94 -5.10 -2.17
N LYS A 108 -1.62 -4.87 -3.44
CA LYS A 108 -0.48 -4.06 -3.88
C LYS A 108 -0.78 -2.56 -3.87
N ALA A 109 -2.00 -2.22 -4.26
CA ALA A 109 -2.39 -0.84 -4.52
C ALA A 109 -3.79 -0.54 -4.01
N PHE A 110 -4.00 0.74 -3.68
CA PHE A 110 -5.23 1.24 -3.08
C PHE A 110 -5.60 2.59 -3.68
N ARG A 111 -6.89 2.88 -3.67
CA ARG A 111 -7.46 4.22 -3.77
C ARG A 111 -8.02 4.62 -2.44
N ILE A 112 -8.35 5.90 -2.29
CA ILE A 112 -9.08 6.37 -1.12
C ILE A 112 -10.52 6.74 -1.49
N ALA A 113 -11.41 6.55 -0.54
CA ALA A 113 -12.78 7.02 -0.61
C ALA A 113 -13.18 7.64 0.73
N GLU A 114 -14.02 8.64 0.66
CA GLU A 114 -14.62 9.28 1.84
C GLU A 114 -15.90 8.53 2.24
N ASN A 115 -16.05 8.21 3.50
CA ASN A 115 -17.25 7.66 4.07
C ASN A 115 -18.28 8.78 4.31
N LYS A 116 -19.53 8.41 4.63
CA LYS A 116 -20.60 9.36 4.93
C LYS A 116 -20.32 10.26 6.16
N ASP A 117 -19.48 9.82 7.07
CA ASP A 117 -19.03 10.53 8.27
C ASP A 117 -17.78 11.40 8.04
N GLY A 118 -17.30 11.51 6.80
CA GLY A 118 -16.08 12.24 6.44
C GLY A 118 -14.78 11.49 6.71
N SER A 119 -14.83 10.27 7.25
CA SER A 119 -13.63 9.46 7.45
C SER A 119 -13.13 8.87 6.14
N ILE A 120 -11.79 8.68 6.03
CA ILE A 120 -11.15 8.11 4.86
C ILE A 120 -11.03 6.59 5.01
N ARG A 121 -11.37 5.87 3.94
CA ARG A 121 -11.12 4.43 3.83
C ARG A 121 -10.28 4.11 2.61
N PHE A 122 -9.46 3.07 2.72
CA PHE A 122 -8.69 2.53 1.60
C PHE A 122 -9.52 1.49 0.85
N LEU A 123 -9.51 1.59 -0.48
CA LEU A 123 -10.17 0.66 -1.39
C LEU A 123 -9.09 -0.10 -2.18
N PRO A 124 -8.98 -1.42 -2.06
CA PRO A 124 -8.04 -2.20 -2.84
C PRO A 124 -8.28 -2.08 -4.34
N ILE A 125 -7.20 -1.93 -5.12
CA ILE A 125 -7.22 -2.01 -6.58
C ILE A 125 -6.97 -3.46 -6.97
N ASN A 126 -8.03 -4.18 -7.36
CA ASN A 126 -7.95 -5.61 -7.63
C ASN A 126 -7.31 -5.96 -8.98
N ASN A 127 -7.43 -5.08 -9.98
CA ASN A 127 -6.99 -5.30 -11.36
C ASN A 127 -5.87 -4.34 -11.74
N MET A 128 -4.77 -4.36 -10.97
CA MET A 128 -3.59 -3.62 -11.34
C MET A 128 -2.85 -4.36 -12.46
N ASP A 129 -2.36 -3.60 -13.47
CA ASP A 129 -1.54 -4.15 -14.54
C ASP A 129 -0.37 -4.97 -13.97
N THR A 130 -0.08 -6.11 -14.60
CA THR A 130 1.02 -6.99 -14.21
C THR A 130 2.35 -6.65 -14.89
N VAL A 131 2.42 -5.48 -15.53
CA VAL A 131 3.60 -4.99 -16.24
C VAL A 131 4.83 -4.98 -15.33
N MET A 132 5.97 -5.40 -15.89
CA MET A 132 7.30 -5.33 -15.26
C MET A 132 8.15 -4.27 -15.95
N LEU A 133 9.23 -3.82 -15.29
CA LEU A 133 10.10 -2.80 -15.90
C LEU A 133 10.81 -3.30 -17.18
N ASP A 134 11.04 -4.59 -17.29
CA ASP A 134 11.65 -5.21 -18.47
C ASP A 134 10.72 -5.20 -19.69
N ASP A 135 9.41 -5.06 -19.48
CA ASP A 135 8.42 -4.91 -20.55
C ASP A 135 8.46 -3.51 -21.20
N LEU A 136 9.11 -2.55 -20.56
CA LEU A 136 9.24 -1.18 -21.04
C LEU A 136 10.52 -1.01 -21.86
N ILE A 137 10.38 -0.68 -23.12
CA ILE A 137 11.51 -0.47 -24.05
C ILE A 137 12.08 0.94 -23.88
N GLY A 138 13.39 1.05 -23.72
CA GLY A 138 14.11 2.33 -23.59
C GLY A 138 14.14 2.87 -22.16
N TYR A 139 14.65 4.09 -22.05
CA TYR A 139 14.76 4.84 -20.77
C TYR A 139 15.57 4.11 -19.69
N GLU A 140 16.63 3.39 -20.06
CA GLU A 140 17.40 2.52 -19.16
C GLU A 140 18.00 3.28 -17.97
N LEU A 141 18.48 4.51 -18.19
CA LEU A 141 19.03 5.33 -17.12
C LEU A 141 17.96 5.76 -16.12
N GLN A 142 16.79 6.17 -16.61
CA GLN A 142 15.65 6.58 -15.78
C GLN A 142 15.10 5.39 -14.99
N LYS A 143 14.94 4.23 -15.64
CA LYS A 143 14.53 2.99 -14.98
C LYS A 143 15.52 2.60 -13.86
N LYS A 144 16.81 2.64 -14.15
CA LYS A 144 17.86 2.34 -13.16
C LYS A 144 17.77 3.25 -11.95
N LYS A 145 17.67 4.58 -12.15
CA LYS A 145 17.52 5.55 -11.04
C LYS A 145 16.28 5.31 -10.23
N LEU A 146 15.15 4.99 -10.88
CA LEU A 146 13.89 4.71 -10.22
C LEU A 146 13.98 3.44 -9.36
N VAL A 147 14.60 2.38 -9.88
CA VAL A 147 14.86 1.12 -9.15
C VAL A 147 15.77 1.36 -7.95
N GLU A 148 16.91 2.03 -8.14
CA GLU A 148 17.87 2.30 -7.08
C GLU A 148 17.25 3.10 -5.93
N ASN A 149 16.48 4.13 -6.24
CA ASN A 149 15.76 4.94 -5.23
C ASN A 149 14.71 4.11 -4.49
N THR A 150 13.94 3.28 -5.21
CA THR A 150 12.91 2.45 -4.60
C THR A 150 13.52 1.31 -3.77
N GLN A 151 14.63 0.72 -4.22
CA GLN A 151 15.35 -0.29 -3.44
C GLN A 151 15.89 0.30 -2.15
N ALA A 152 16.54 1.48 -2.21
CA ALA A 152 17.01 2.18 -1.02
C ALA A 152 15.86 2.43 -0.01
N PHE A 153 14.70 2.84 -0.52
CA PHE A 153 13.51 3.02 0.31
C PHE A 153 13.02 1.73 0.98
N CYS A 154 12.93 0.64 0.22
CA CYS A 154 12.52 -0.66 0.75
C CYS A 154 13.52 -1.19 1.80
N ASP A 155 14.83 -0.96 1.58
CA ASP A 155 15.89 -1.29 2.52
C ASP A 155 15.91 -0.41 3.79
N GLY A 156 15.03 0.59 3.89
CA GLY A 156 15.02 1.53 5.02
C GLY A 156 16.14 2.57 4.99
N LYS A 157 16.81 2.75 3.84
CA LYS A 157 17.83 3.79 3.60
C LYS A 157 17.17 5.10 3.17
N ALA A 158 17.93 6.19 3.18
CA ALA A 158 17.48 7.48 2.67
C ALA A 158 17.08 7.37 1.18
N ALA A 159 15.90 7.86 0.84
CA ALA A 159 15.35 7.87 -0.50
C ALA A 159 14.52 9.12 -0.73
N ASN A 160 14.36 9.51 -1.99
CA ASN A 160 13.73 10.75 -2.39
C ASN A 160 12.33 10.54 -2.96
N ASN A 161 11.49 11.58 -2.89
CA ASN A 161 10.29 11.67 -3.70
C ASN A 161 10.68 11.68 -5.18
N VAL A 162 9.81 11.19 -6.07
CA VAL A 162 10.10 11.05 -7.50
C VAL A 162 9.06 11.77 -8.34
N LEU A 163 9.54 12.55 -9.31
CA LEU A 163 8.73 13.11 -10.37
C LEU A 163 9.21 12.55 -11.71
N LEU A 164 8.36 11.77 -12.40
CA LEU A 164 8.57 11.36 -13.78
C LEU A 164 7.88 12.34 -14.71
N PHE A 165 8.66 13.12 -15.45
CA PHE A 165 8.12 14.08 -16.40
C PHE A 165 8.53 13.76 -17.84
N GLY A 166 7.74 14.22 -18.81
CA GLY A 166 7.96 14.01 -20.25
C GLY A 166 6.65 13.87 -21.00
N ASP A 167 6.73 13.67 -22.30
CA ASP A 167 5.56 13.62 -23.19
C ASP A 167 4.57 12.52 -22.82
N SER A 168 3.31 12.70 -23.22
CA SER A 168 2.28 11.68 -23.04
C SER A 168 2.66 10.38 -23.78
N GLY A 169 2.31 9.23 -23.22
CA GLY A 169 2.59 7.93 -23.84
C GLY A 169 4.02 7.39 -23.66
N THR A 170 4.91 8.09 -22.93
CA THR A 170 6.30 7.63 -22.71
C THR A 170 6.48 6.59 -21.60
N GLY A 171 5.40 6.01 -21.08
CA GLY A 171 5.46 4.93 -20.10
C GLY A 171 5.66 5.37 -18.64
N LYS A 172 5.51 6.66 -18.30
CA LYS A 172 5.71 7.19 -16.93
C LYS A 172 4.86 6.45 -15.89
N SER A 173 3.55 6.47 -16.05
CA SER A 173 2.59 5.82 -15.13
C SER A 173 2.78 4.30 -15.11
N THR A 174 3.13 3.72 -16.26
CA THR A 174 3.43 2.28 -16.40
C THR A 174 4.70 1.92 -15.61
N SER A 175 5.74 2.77 -15.63
CA SER A 175 6.96 2.57 -14.85
C SER A 175 6.70 2.53 -13.35
N ILE A 176 5.81 3.40 -12.83
CA ILE A 176 5.46 3.39 -11.41
C ILE A 176 4.69 2.12 -11.04
N LYS A 177 3.75 1.67 -11.88
CA LYS A 177 3.03 0.41 -11.68
C LYS A 177 3.99 -0.79 -11.69
N ALA A 178 4.94 -0.81 -12.61
CA ALA A 178 5.96 -1.85 -12.71
C ALA A 178 6.85 -1.90 -11.44
N ILE A 179 7.28 -0.76 -10.92
CA ILE A 179 8.00 -0.66 -9.64
C ILE A 179 7.19 -1.28 -8.50
N VAL A 180 5.91 -0.97 -8.40
CA VAL A 180 5.06 -1.55 -7.35
C VAL A 180 4.96 -3.06 -7.49
N ASN A 181 4.84 -3.58 -8.71
CA ASN A 181 4.82 -5.04 -8.95
C ASN A 181 6.14 -5.69 -8.51
N GLN A 182 7.27 -5.10 -8.87
CA GLN A 182 8.60 -5.61 -8.56
C GLN A 182 8.89 -5.62 -7.05
N PHE A 183 8.54 -4.54 -6.35
CA PHE A 183 8.88 -4.35 -4.94
C PHE A 183 7.78 -4.74 -3.94
N TYR A 184 6.61 -5.18 -4.43
CA TYR A 184 5.54 -5.67 -3.57
C TYR A 184 5.98 -6.80 -2.60
N PRO A 185 6.78 -7.81 -3.03
CA PRO A 185 7.27 -8.84 -2.12
C PRO A 185 8.16 -8.28 -1.00
N GLN A 186 8.82 -7.14 -1.23
CA GLN A 186 9.65 -6.45 -0.24
C GLN A 186 8.84 -5.50 0.67
N GLY A 187 7.52 -5.56 0.62
CA GLY A 187 6.65 -4.77 1.48
C GLY A 187 6.20 -3.43 0.90
N LEU A 188 6.48 -3.13 -0.38
CA LEU A 188 6.01 -1.90 -1.03
C LEU A 188 4.51 -1.95 -1.31
N ARG A 189 3.83 -0.82 -1.06
CA ARG A 189 2.40 -0.61 -1.35
C ARG A 189 2.21 0.73 -2.02
N MET A 190 1.19 0.86 -2.84
CA MET A 190 0.85 2.11 -3.52
C MET A 190 -0.53 2.60 -3.08
N ILE A 191 -0.64 3.90 -2.86
CA ILE A 191 -1.92 4.58 -2.65
C ILE A 191 -2.06 5.63 -3.75
N GLU A 192 -2.96 5.37 -4.69
CA GLU A 192 -3.29 6.30 -5.76
C GLU A 192 -4.24 7.36 -5.23
N ILE A 193 -3.87 8.63 -5.38
CA ILE A 193 -4.69 9.76 -4.99
C ILE A 193 -4.84 10.74 -6.16
N TYR A 194 -6.00 11.38 -6.20
CA TYR A 194 -6.31 12.40 -7.18
C TYR A 194 -6.15 13.80 -6.59
N LYS A 195 -5.96 14.80 -7.44
CA LYS A 195 -5.70 16.18 -7.05
C LYS A 195 -6.69 16.72 -6.00
N HIS A 196 -7.99 16.50 -6.19
CA HIS A 196 -9.03 16.94 -5.24
C HIS A 196 -8.93 16.29 -3.84
N GLN A 197 -8.14 15.22 -3.69
CA GLN A 197 -7.92 14.49 -2.44
C GLN A 197 -6.66 14.95 -1.68
N PHE A 198 -5.92 15.95 -2.19
CA PHE A 198 -4.69 16.42 -1.53
C PHE A 198 -4.95 17.03 -0.16
N LYS A 199 -6.12 17.58 0.08
CA LYS A 199 -6.58 18.02 1.41
C LYS A 199 -6.47 16.91 2.47
N ASP A 200 -6.58 15.65 2.04
CA ASP A 200 -6.64 14.47 2.90
C ASP A 200 -5.27 13.82 3.14
N LEU A 201 -4.20 14.33 2.50
CA LEU A 201 -2.85 13.75 2.56
C LEU A 201 -2.34 13.51 3.98
N SER A 202 -2.50 14.49 4.88
CA SER A 202 -2.07 14.37 6.28
C SER A 202 -2.82 13.24 6.99
N THR A 203 -4.12 13.09 6.73
CA THR A 203 -4.95 12.03 7.30
C THR A 203 -4.56 10.66 6.77
N ILE A 204 -4.28 10.56 5.46
CA ILE A 204 -3.79 9.32 4.83
C ILE A 204 -2.46 8.91 5.47
N ILE A 205 -1.51 9.83 5.56
CA ILE A 205 -0.18 9.59 6.14
C ILE A 205 -0.31 9.15 7.60
N ALA A 206 -1.16 9.80 8.40
CA ALA A 206 -1.38 9.43 9.79
C ALA A 206 -1.87 7.98 9.96
N GLN A 207 -2.67 7.46 9.02
CA GLN A 207 -3.17 6.07 9.06
C GLN A 207 -2.13 5.02 8.67
N ILE A 208 -1.10 5.40 7.88
CA ILE A 208 -0.10 4.45 7.35
C ILE A 208 1.29 4.59 7.99
N LYS A 209 1.61 5.72 8.64
CA LYS A 209 2.94 6.01 9.19
C LYS A 209 3.46 4.96 10.20
N ASN A 210 2.56 4.28 10.90
CA ASN A 210 2.92 3.27 11.89
C ASN A 210 2.80 1.83 11.40
N ARG A 211 2.55 1.62 10.09
CA ARG A 211 2.45 0.29 9.49
C ARG A 211 3.85 -0.22 9.13
N ASN A 212 4.00 -1.54 9.09
CA ASN A 212 5.27 -2.19 8.74
C ASN A 212 5.47 -2.35 7.22
N TYR A 213 4.89 -1.46 6.43
CA TYR A 213 5.03 -1.41 4.98
C TYR A 213 5.68 -0.12 4.54
N LYS A 214 6.26 -0.14 3.35
CA LYS A 214 6.70 1.05 2.62
C LYS A 214 5.58 1.49 1.69
N PHE A 215 5.21 2.76 1.73
CA PHE A 215 4.11 3.31 0.94
C PHE A 215 4.59 4.33 -0.07
N ILE A 216 4.18 4.17 -1.31
CA ILE A 216 4.25 5.19 -2.34
C ILE A 216 2.86 5.84 -2.43
N ILE A 217 2.77 7.13 -2.15
CA ILE A 217 1.61 7.93 -2.51
C ILE A 217 1.79 8.36 -3.97
N TYR A 218 0.93 7.85 -4.84
CA TYR A 218 1.04 8.04 -6.27
C TYR A 218 0.05 9.10 -6.77
N MET A 219 0.57 10.05 -7.55
CA MET A 219 -0.17 11.12 -8.17
C MET A 219 0.06 11.09 -9.68
N ASP A 220 -1.00 10.76 -10.44
CA ASP A 220 -0.90 10.71 -11.91
C ASP A 220 -1.24 12.07 -12.53
N ASP A 221 -0.50 12.44 -13.58
CA ASP A 221 -0.66 13.67 -14.36
C ASP A 221 -0.70 14.96 -13.50
N LEU A 222 0.27 15.08 -12.61
CA LEU A 222 0.37 16.20 -11.68
C LEU A 222 0.69 17.50 -12.43
N SER A 223 -0.18 18.49 -12.29
CA SER A 223 0.00 19.84 -12.79
C SER A 223 -0.79 20.82 -11.93
N PHE A 224 -0.26 22.03 -11.74
CA PHE A 224 -0.92 23.09 -10.99
C PHE A 224 -1.04 24.36 -11.81
N GLU A 225 -2.08 25.10 -11.56
CA GLU A 225 -2.19 26.51 -11.93
C GLU A 225 -1.60 27.35 -10.78
N GLU A 226 -1.13 28.56 -11.06
CA GLU A 226 -0.34 29.39 -10.14
C GLU A 226 -0.96 29.63 -8.75
N PHE A 227 -2.29 29.61 -8.64
CA PHE A 227 -3.00 29.91 -7.39
C PHE A 227 -3.81 28.71 -6.82
N GLU A 228 -3.53 27.49 -7.23
CA GLU A 228 -4.29 26.34 -6.74
C GLU A 228 -3.97 26.01 -5.28
N ILE A 229 -5.02 25.87 -4.50
CA ILE A 229 -4.92 25.56 -3.06
C ILE A 229 -4.33 24.16 -2.84
N GLU A 230 -4.55 23.23 -3.76
CA GLU A 230 -4.04 21.86 -3.75
C GLU A 230 -2.52 21.81 -3.71
N TYR A 231 -1.85 22.75 -4.38
CA TYR A 231 -0.40 22.88 -4.33
C TYR A 231 0.09 23.16 -2.90
N LYS A 232 -0.62 24.01 -2.14
CA LYS A 232 -0.26 24.34 -0.75
C LYS A 232 -0.32 23.11 0.16
N PHE A 233 -1.32 22.23 -0.04
CA PHE A 233 -1.41 20.98 0.72
C PHE A 233 -0.26 20.04 0.39
N LEU A 234 0.06 19.87 -0.89
CA LEU A 234 1.18 19.03 -1.32
C LEU A 234 2.52 19.57 -0.77
N LYS A 235 2.75 20.87 -0.90
CA LYS A 235 3.95 21.54 -0.39
C LYS A 235 4.12 21.33 1.11
N ALA A 236 3.07 21.53 1.91
CA ALA A 236 3.11 21.33 3.35
C ALA A 236 3.52 19.90 3.74
N VAL A 237 3.13 18.91 2.95
CA VAL A 237 3.51 17.50 3.18
C VAL A 237 4.94 17.20 2.72
N ILE A 238 5.38 17.77 1.59
CA ILE A 238 6.74 17.53 1.04
C ILE A 238 7.80 18.21 1.90
N GLU A 239 7.59 19.46 2.27
CA GLU A 239 8.56 20.25 3.06
C GLU A 239 8.59 19.83 4.54
N GLY A 240 7.60 19.06 4.98
CA GLY A 240 7.45 18.68 6.39
C GLY A 240 7.08 19.89 7.25
N GLY A 241 5.87 19.94 7.76
CA GLY A 241 5.47 20.96 8.73
C GLY A 241 6.10 20.69 10.09
N VAL A 242 5.32 20.81 11.17
CA VAL A 242 5.76 20.49 12.55
C VAL A 242 6.06 18.99 12.72
N GLU A 243 5.41 18.11 11.95
CA GLU A 243 5.70 16.67 11.94
C GLU A 243 6.75 16.33 10.87
N THR A 244 7.78 15.57 11.27
CA THR A 244 8.76 15.01 10.34
C THR A 244 8.08 14.02 9.39
N LYS A 245 8.48 14.04 8.11
CA LYS A 245 8.02 13.06 7.12
C LYS A 245 8.28 11.64 7.62
N PRO A 246 7.30 10.74 7.60
CA PRO A 246 7.51 9.35 8.01
C PRO A 246 8.50 8.63 7.09
N ASP A 247 9.41 7.83 7.65
CA ASP A 247 10.43 7.07 6.91
C ASP A 247 9.86 5.96 6.03
N ASN A 248 8.57 5.67 6.17
CA ASN A 248 7.88 4.63 5.42
C ASN A 248 6.96 5.18 4.31
N VAL A 249 7.04 6.48 3.98
CA VAL A 249 6.19 7.11 2.96
C VAL A 249 7.04 7.93 1.99
N LEU A 250 6.87 7.67 0.68
CA LEU A 250 7.38 8.52 -0.41
C LEU A 250 6.23 8.97 -1.32
N ILE A 251 6.45 10.09 -1.99
CA ILE A 251 5.55 10.61 -3.03
C ILE A 251 6.18 10.35 -4.39
N TYR A 252 5.44 9.65 -5.26
CA TYR A 252 5.79 9.45 -6.66
C TYR A 252 4.72 10.11 -7.52
N ALA A 253 5.15 10.96 -8.45
CA ALA A 253 4.25 11.67 -9.34
C ALA A 253 4.66 11.52 -10.79
N THR A 254 3.69 11.61 -11.69
CA THR A 254 3.94 11.80 -13.12
C THR A 254 3.45 13.16 -13.55
N SER A 255 4.08 13.73 -14.57
CA SER A 255 3.64 14.99 -15.19
C SER A 255 3.96 14.98 -16.68
N ASN A 256 3.13 15.65 -17.45
CA ASN A 256 3.42 15.95 -18.86
C ASN A 256 4.25 17.24 -19.01
N ARG A 257 4.61 17.89 -17.90
CA ARG A 257 5.40 19.12 -17.85
C ARG A 257 6.60 18.93 -16.94
N ARG A 258 7.70 19.61 -17.29
CA ARG A 258 8.90 19.66 -16.43
C ARG A 258 8.63 20.52 -15.20
N HIS A 259 7.96 21.65 -15.38
CA HIS A 259 7.55 22.55 -14.30
C HIS A 259 6.10 22.25 -13.92
N LEU A 260 5.87 21.95 -12.66
CA LEU A 260 4.53 21.56 -12.15
C LEU A 260 3.56 22.75 -12.13
N ILE A 261 4.08 23.97 -12.06
CA ILE A 261 3.30 25.19 -12.07
C ILE A 261 3.35 25.81 -13.47
N LYS A 262 2.20 26.24 -13.94
CA LYS A 262 2.07 26.93 -15.22
C LYS A 262 2.50 28.39 -15.04
N GLU A 263 3.64 28.76 -15.62
CA GLU A 263 4.06 30.13 -15.73
C GLU A 263 3.11 30.88 -16.65
N THR A 264 2.63 32.06 -16.23
CA THR A 264 1.85 32.95 -17.09
C THR A 264 2.78 33.79 -17.98
N TRP A 265 2.28 34.28 -19.10
CA TRP A 265 3.05 35.14 -20.00
C TRP A 265 3.59 36.40 -19.29
N LYS A 266 2.94 36.88 -18.23
CA LYS A 266 3.39 38.02 -17.41
C LYS A 266 4.69 37.72 -16.66
N ASP A 267 4.88 36.53 -16.18
CA ASP A 267 6.10 36.13 -15.45
C ASP A 267 7.33 36.15 -16.38
N ARG A 268 7.15 35.91 -17.69
CA ARG A 268 8.22 36.00 -18.70
C ARG A 268 8.59 37.44 -19.02
N GLU A 269 7.62 38.35 -19.11
CA GLU A 269 7.88 39.79 -19.35
C GLU A 269 8.58 40.43 -18.14
N ASP A 270 8.22 40.07 -16.91
CA ASP A 270 8.88 40.57 -15.70
C ASP A 270 10.30 40.01 -15.52
N MET A 271 10.61 38.80 -16.02
CA MET A 271 11.97 38.26 -16.05
C MET A 271 12.89 38.95 -17.07
N GLU A 272 12.35 39.42 -18.22
CA GLU A 272 13.13 40.15 -19.21
C GLU A 272 13.43 41.61 -18.79
N HIS A 273 12.67 42.16 -17.83
CA HIS A 273 12.84 43.54 -17.35
C HIS A 273 13.58 43.69 -16.02
N SER A 274 13.94 42.62 -15.33
CA SER A 274 14.65 42.67 -14.06
C SER A 274 16.07 42.08 -14.15
N GLU A 275 16.96 42.74 -14.87
CA GLU A 275 18.41 42.43 -14.81
C GLU A 275 19.08 42.80 -13.47
N ASP A 276 18.38 43.42 -12.50
CA ASP A 276 19.00 43.97 -11.30
C ASP A 276 18.35 43.65 -9.94
N LEU A 277 17.52 42.64 -9.83
CA LEU A 277 17.00 42.22 -8.52
C LEU A 277 17.19 40.72 -8.32
N HIS A 278 17.89 40.38 -7.24
CA HIS A 278 18.14 39.02 -6.76
C HIS A 278 17.01 38.08 -7.11
N ARG A 279 17.29 37.05 -7.91
CA ARG A 279 16.43 35.92 -8.14
C ARG A 279 16.08 35.30 -6.80
N SER A 280 14.99 35.77 -6.22
CA SER A 280 14.38 35.08 -5.12
C SER A 280 13.69 33.86 -5.67
N ASP A 281 14.22 32.70 -5.34
CA ASP A 281 13.52 31.44 -5.29
C ASP A 281 12.57 31.16 -6.46
N THR A 282 13.10 30.75 -7.58
CA THR A 282 12.32 30.07 -8.59
C THR A 282 11.83 28.75 -7.98
N MET A 283 10.57 28.39 -8.24
CA MET A 283 9.94 27.16 -7.72
C MET A 283 10.71 25.87 -8.05
N GLU A 284 11.72 25.92 -8.91
CA GLU A 284 12.66 24.83 -9.17
C GLU A 284 13.46 24.42 -7.90
N GLU A 285 13.84 25.39 -7.06
CA GLU A 285 14.56 25.11 -5.82
C GLU A 285 13.66 24.57 -4.70
N LYS A 286 12.35 24.76 -4.82
CA LYS A 286 11.37 24.37 -3.79
C LYS A 286 10.82 22.95 -3.96
N LEU A 287 11.06 22.30 -5.10
CA LEU A 287 10.57 20.97 -5.42
C LEU A 287 11.68 19.94 -5.76
N SER A 288 12.94 20.36 -5.77
CA SER A 288 14.10 19.49 -5.98
C SER A 288 14.62 18.88 -4.61
#